data_e99eefa38f9e9c49a490a15e6242a39b
#
_entry.id   e99eefa38f9e9c49a490a15e6242a39b
#
_cell.length_a   1.000
_cell.length_b   1.000
_cell.length_c   1.000
_cell.angle_alpha   90.00
_cell.angle_beta   90.00
_cell.angle_gamma   90.00
#
_symmetry.space_group_name_H-M   'P 1'
#
loop_
_entity.id
_entity.type
_entity.pdbx_description
1 polymer ?
#
loop_
_entity_poly.entity_id
_entity_poly.type
_entity_poly.pdbx_seq_one_letter_code
_entity_poly.pdbx_strand_id
1 'polypeptide(L)'
;DIGSHWCDTVQFMTGRRIVEVMADLSIVWPTRKAPVNGKATFSAVHEAQAYETRPVDTEDFGSVLLRFDDGSKGSFMVSQVSAGRKNRLAVEINGSLCSLAWDQEVPQRLWIGHREQPDRLLSDDPSLLRPEIADSAHYPGGHIEGWPDAFKNMMGHFYQAVRAGKMPAAGARRFAAFDDGADVMYIIEAIVKS
;
A
#
# COMPACT_ATOMS: atom_id res chain seq x y z
N ASP A 1 10.65 1.55 3.56
CA ASP A 1 9.86 2.36 2.62
C ASP A 1 8.68 1.54 2.08
N ILE A 2 8.83 0.71 1.03
CA ILE A 2 7.70 0.05 0.32
C ILE A 2 6.89 -0.88 1.23
N GLY A 3 7.53 -1.67 2.09
CA GLY A 3 6.87 -2.58 3.02
C GLY A 3 5.94 -1.87 4.01
N SER A 4 6.25 -0.63 4.39
CA SER A 4 5.41 0.17 5.29
C SER A 4 4.03 0.45 4.69
N HIS A 5 3.98 0.79 3.40
CA HIS A 5 2.72 1.02 2.70
C HIS A 5 1.84 -0.23 2.66
N TRP A 6 2.46 -1.41 2.43
CA TRP A 6 1.71 -2.66 2.42
C TRP A 6 1.16 -3.01 3.81
N CYS A 7 1.97 -2.87 4.86
CA CYS A 7 1.55 -3.13 6.24
C CYS A 7 0.40 -2.22 6.69
N ASP A 8 0.49 -0.93 6.40
CA ASP A 8 -0.57 0.04 6.68
C ASP A 8 -1.86 -0.31 5.93
N THR A 9 -1.75 -0.55 4.63
CA THR A 9 -2.89 -0.87 3.78
C THR A 9 -3.61 -2.14 4.24
N VAL A 10 -2.89 -3.23 4.56
CA VAL A 10 -3.53 -4.48 4.98
C VAL A 10 -4.19 -4.36 6.35
N GLN A 11 -3.57 -3.64 7.29
CA GLN A 11 -4.19 -3.35 8.59
C GLN A 11 -5.46 -2.50 8.43
N PHE A 12 -5.43 -1.48 7.59
CA PHE A 12 -6.60 -0.66 7.28
C PHE A 12 -7.73 -1.48 6.63
N MET A 13 -7.43 -2.30 5.63
CA MET A 13 -8.43 -3.11 4.92
C MET A 13 -9.05 -4.20 5.78
N THR A 14 -8.27 -4.83 6.65
CA THR A 14 -8.73 -5.96 7.47
C THR A 14 -9.26 -5.54 8.84
N GLY A 15 -8.87 -4.38 9.32
CA GLY A 15 -9.11 -3.95 10.70
C GLY A 15 -8.33 -4.80 11.73
N ARG A 16 -7.30 -5.56 11.29
CA ARG A 16 -6.47 -6.43 12.12
C ARG A 16 -5.08 -5.82 12.31
N ARG A 17 -4.45 -6.13 13.43
CA ARG A 17 -3.09 -5.64 13.74
C ARG A 17 -2.07 -6.76 13.52
N ILE A 18 -0.95 -6.42 12.91
CA ILE A 18 0.20 -7.31 12.79
C ILE A 18 0.88 -7.37 14.17
N VAL A 19 1.04 -8.58 14.73
CA VAL A 19 1.59 -8.80 16.09
C VAL A 19 2.88 -9.61 16.09
N GLU A 20 3.14 -10.41 15.05
CA GLU A 20 4.38 -11.16 14.90
C GLU A 20 4.85 -11.11 13.44
N VAL A 21 6.16 -11.07 13.24
CA VAL A 21 6.79 -11.08 11.93
C VAL A 21 8.01 -12.01 11.92
N MET A 22 8.31 -12.55 10.73
CA MET A 22 9.55 -13.23 10.42
C MET A 22 9.94 -12.88 8.99
N ALA A 23 11.17 -12.44 8.75
CA ALA A 23 11.59 -11.95 7.46
C ALA A 23 12.89 -12.57 6.97
N ASP A 24 13.01 -12.65 5.63
CA ASP A 24 14.25 -12.89 4.89
C ASP A 24 14.51 -11.69 3.99
N LEU A 25 15.55 -10.92 4.31
CA LEU A 25 15.91 -9.66 3.65
C LEU A 25 17.23 -9.82 2.90
N SER A 26 17.32 -9.19 1.72
CA SER A 26 18.51 -9.29 0.87
C SER A 26 18.86 -7.97 0.21
N ILE A 27 20.16 -7.75 0.00
CA ILE A 27 20.72 -6.71 -0.86
C ILE A 27 21.13 -7.37 -2.17
N VAL A 28 20.29 -7.28 -3.20
CA VAL A 28 20.53 -7.86 -4.53
C VAL A 28 21.54 -7.00 -5.31
N TRP A 29 21.43 -5.67 -5.16
CA TRP A 29 22.35 -4.71 -5.79
C TRP A 29 23.22 -4.01 -4.73
N PRO A 30 24.41 -4.55 -4.42
CA PRO A 30 25.27 -4.00 -3.37
C PRO A 30 25.89 -2.64 -3.73
N THR A 31 25.76 -2.22 -4.99
CA THR A 31 26.20 -0.90 -5.46
C THR A 31 25.20 -0.29 -6.42
N ARG A 32 25.04 1.02 -6.38
CA ARG A 32 24.20 1.77 -7.31
C ARG A 32 24.92 2.98 -7.88
N LYS A 33 24.52 3.39 -9.09
CA LYS A 33 24.99 4.63 -9.72
C LYS A 33 24.22 5.82 -9.14
N ALA A 34 24.94 6.71 -8.48
CA ALA A 34 24.42 7.98 -7.98
C ALA A 34 24.87 9.14 -8.85
N PRO A 35 24.02 10.13 -9.19
CA PRO A 35 24.43 11.30 -9.91
C PRO A 35 25.39 12.16 -9.07
N VAL A 36 26.51 12.58 -9.65
CA VAL A 36 27.51 13.40 -8.97
C VAL A 36 26.94 14.76 -8.54
N ASN A 37 26.12 15.36 -9.39
CA ASN A 37 25.41 16.60 -9.10
C ASN A 37 23.95 16.25 -8.85
N GLY A 38 23.52 16.17 -7.57
CA GLY A 38 22.20 15.75 -7.19
C GLY A 38 21.11 16.46 -8.00
N LYS A 39 20.32 15.67 -8.75
CA LYS A 39 19.10 16.18 -9.43
C LYS A 39 17.88 15.78 -8.64
N ALA A 40 16.84 16.59 -8.78
CA ALA A 40 15.54 16.29 -8.16
C ALA A 40 15.02 14.93 -8.64
N THR A 41 14.55 14.13 -7.70
CA THR A 41 13.83 12.89 -7.97
C THR A 41 12.68 13.16 -8.96
N PHE A 42 12.49 12.29 -9.95
CA PHE A 42 11.48 12.43 -11.02
C PHE A 42 11.72 13.54 -12.05
N SER A 43 12.91 14.11 -12.16
CA SER A 43 13.18 15.07 -13.26
C SER A 43 13.30 14.33 -14.60
N ALA A 44 12.58 14.82 -15.62
CA ALA A 44 12.60 14.28 -16.99
C ALA A 44 13.78 14.79 -17.84
N VAL A 45 14.81 15.40 -17.25
CA VAL A 45 15.91 16.00 -18.01
C VAL A 45 16.96 14.96 -18.36
N HIS A 46 17.09 14.66 -19.64
CA HIS A 46 18.05 13.72 -20.25
C HIS A 46 19.36 14.42 -20.65
N GLU A 47 19.96 15.19 -19.79
CA GLU A 47 21.32 15.67 -20.04
C GLU A 47 22.34 14.60 -19.67
N ALA A 48 23.46 14.55 -20.38
CA ALA A 48 24.60 13.68 -20.07
C ALA A 48 25.09 13.97 -18.65
N GLN A 49 24.81 13.04 -17.73
CA GLN A 49 25.12 13.20 -16.31
C GLN A 49 26.27 12.27 -15.93
N ALA A 50 27.24 12.81 -15.19
CA ALA A 50 28.27 11.99 -14.56
C ALA A 50 27.68 11.22 -13.38
N TYR A 51 28.03 9.95 -13.28
CA TYR A 51 27.61 9.06 -12.19
C TYR A 51 28.84 8.53 -11.44
N GLU A 52 28.70 8.39 -10.16
CA GLU A 52 29.62 7.63 -9.33
C GLU A 52 28.97 6.35 -8.79
N THR A 53 29.74 5.32 -8.56
CA THR A 53 29.25 4.09 -7.95
C THR A 53 29.30 4.26 -6.43
N ARG A 54 28.17 4.06 -5.75
CA ARG A 54 28.09 4.08 -4.28
C ARG A 54 27.69 2.72 -3.75
N PRO A 55 28.25 2.29 -2.60
CA PRO A 55 27.76 1.10 -1.91
C PRO A 55 26.34 1.35 -1.39
N VAL A 56 25.55 0.28 -1.29
CA VAL A 56 24.20 0.24 -0.73
C VAL A 56 24.22 -0.75 0.42
N ASP A 57 23.78 -0.32 1.57
CA ASP A 57 23.70 -1.08 2.82
C ASP A 57 22.27 -1.33 3.29
N THR A 58 21.27 -0.92 2.46
CA THR A 58 19.85 -1.17 2.71
C THR A 58 19.33 -2.25 1.79
N GLU A 59 18.46 -3.08 2.32
CA GLU A 59 17.79 -4.17 1.59
C GLU A 59 16.94 -3.62 0.45
N ASP A 60 16.95 -4.32 -0.68
CA ASP A 60 16.14 -4.02 -1.86
C ASP A 60 15.23 -5.18 -2.28
N PHE A 61 15.25 -6.26 -1.50
CA PHE A 61 14.33 -7.40 -1.58
C PHE A 61 14.03 -7.94 -0.18
N GLY A 62 12.77 -8.37 0.04
CA GLY A 62 12.39 -9.03 1.29
C GLY A 62 11.14 -9.89 1.13
N SER A 63 11.12 -11.01 1.86
CA SER A 63 9.97 -11.88 2.05
C SER A 63 9.60 -11.91 3.52
N VAL A 64 8.33 -11.68 3.86
CA VAL A 64 7.89 -11.54 5.25
C VAL A 64 6.68 -12.44 5.50
N LEU A 65 6.73 -13.19 6.59
CA LEU A 65 5.61 -13.91 7.18
C LEU A 65 5.03 -13.09 8.32
N LEU A 66 3.71 -13.12 8.47
CA LEU A 66 2.97 -12.30 9.43
C LEU A 66 2.00 -13.14 10.24
N ARG A 67 1.74 -12.71 11.48
CA ARG A 67 0.59 -13.13 12.27
C ARG A 67 -0.18 -11.90 12.72
N PHE A 68 -1.50 -11.98 12.66
CA PHE A 68 -2.40 -10.93 13.11
C PHE A 68 -2.94 -11.23 14.51
N ASP A 69 -3.51 -10.22 15.15
CA ASP A 69 -4.03 -10.25 16.51
C ASP A 69 -5.19 -11.26 16.73
N ASP A 70 -5.89 -11.64 15.65
CA ASP A 70 -6.92 -12.69 15.69
C ASP A 70 -6.36 -14.11 15.40
N GLY A 71 -5.04 -14.25 15.25
CA GLY A 71 -4.36 -15.50 14.92
C GLY A 71 -4.32 -15.84 13.43
N SER A 72 -4.94 -15.04 12.56
CA SER A 72 -4.81 -15.20 11.12
C SER A 72 -3.37 -14.96 10.66
N LYS A 73 -3.02 -15.52 9.51
CA LYS A 73 -1.65 -15.49 8.97
C LYS A 73 -1.63 -14.78 7.63
N GLY A 74 -0.52 -14.14 7.35
CA GLY A 74 -0.27 -13.49 6.08
C GLY A 74 1.18 -13.62 5.64
N SER A 75 1.44 -13.21 4.41
CA SER A 75 2.80 -13.05 3.89
C SER A 75 2.81 -11.97 2.83
N PHE A 76 3.94 -11.30 2.69
CA PHE A 76 4.16 -10.43 1.55
C PHE A 76 5.61 -10.49 1.08
N MET A 77 5.80 -10.09 -0.16
CA MET A 77 7.11 -9.88 -0.75
C MET A 77 7.22 -8.42 -1.18
N VAL A 78 8.34 -7.81 -0.87
CA VAL A 78 8.69 -6.47 -1.34
C VAL A 78 9.97 -6.52 -2.16
N SER A 79 9.99 -5.82 -3.31
CA SER A 79 11.14 -5.84 -4.20
C SER A 79 11.26 -4.53 -4.97
N GLN A 80 12.44 -3.93 -4.92
CA GLN A 80 12.83 -2.80 -5.78
C GLN A 80 13.62 -3.24 -7.01
N VAL A 81 13.84 -4.54 -7.16
CA VAL A 81 14.68 -5.11 -8.22
C VAL A 81 13.90 -5.93 -9.25
N SER A 82 12.60 -6.11 -9.05
CA SER A 82 11.72 -6.85 -9.98
C SER A 82 11.51 -6.06 -11.27
N ALA A 83 12.01 -6.59 -12.37
CA ALA A 83 11.87 -5.95 -13.67
C ALA A 83 10.40 -5.88 -14.12
N GLY A 84 10.01 -4.78 -14.74
CA GLY A 84 8.69 -4.59 -15.35
C GLY A 84 7.60 -4.06 -14.40
N ARG A 85 7.71 -4.25 -13.10
CA ARG A 85 6.79 -3.62 -12.13
C ARG A 85 7.19 -2.18 -11.88
N LYS A 86 6.20 -1.27 -11.87
CA LYS A 86 6.46 0.18 -11.70
C LYS A 86 6.18 0.65 -10.28
N ASN A 87 4.97 0.39 -9.80
CA ASN A 87 4.56 0.72 -8.44
C ASN A 87 3.43 -0.23 -8.02
N ARG A 88 3.70 -1.52 -8.10
CA ARG A 88 2.69 -2.53 -7.80
C ARG A 88 2.52 -2.68 -6.30
N LEU A 89 1.32 -2.42 -5.81
CA LEU A 89 0.84 -2.85 -4.52
C LEU A 89 -0.38 -3.74 -4.76
N ALA A 90 -0.30 -5.00 -4.35
CA ALA A 90 -1.39 -5.94 -4.51
C ALA A 90 -1.69 -6.62 -3.18
N VAL A 91 -2.97 -6.86 -2.93
CA VAL A 91 -3.45 -7.53 -1.72
C VAL A 91 -4.47 -8.59 -2.11
N GLU A 92 -4.33 -9.79 -1.55
CA GLU A 92 -5.33 -10.83 -1.59
C GLU A 92 -5.70 -11.22 -0.16
N ILE A 93 -6.99 -11.23 0.14
CA ILE A 93 -7.54 -11.55 1.46
C ILE A 93 -8.46 -12.75 1.31
N ASN A 94 -8.10 -13.85 1.98
CA ASN A 94 -8.83 -15.12 1.91
C ASN A 94 -9.68 -15.30 3.18
N GLY A 95 -10.99 -15.09 3.05
CA GLY A 95 -11.96 -15.27 4.13
C GLY A 95 -12.69 -16.62 4.06
N SER A 96 -13.53 -16.87 5.07
CA SER A 96 -14.36 -18.07 5.13
C SER A 96 -15.48 -18.09 4.08
N LEU A 97 -16.01 -16.93 3.70
CA LEU A 97 -17.11 -16.78 2.75
C LEU A 97 -16.63 -16.59 1.32
N CYS A 98 -15.63 -15.76 1.12
CA CYS A 98 -15.07 -15.41 -0.19
C CYS A 98 -13.62 -14.96 -0.05
N SER A 99 -12.95 -14.84 -1.18
CA SER A 99 -11.65 -14.20 -1.31
C SER A 99 -11.78 -12.90 -2.08
N LEU A 100 -10.93 -11.93 -1.75
CA LEU A 100 -10.88 -10.63 -2.41
C LEU A 100 -9.46 -10.39 -2.91
N ALA A 101 -9.29 -9.94 -4.16
CA ALA A 101 -7.99 -9.54 -4.68
C ALA A 101 -8.07 -8.18 -5.38
N TRP A 102 -7.11 -7.31 -5.05
CA TRP A 102 -6.99 -5.98 -5.63
C TRP A 102 -5.53 -5.67 -5.98
N ASP A 103 -5.34 -4.92 -7.05
CA ASP A 103 -4.02 -4.51 -7.54
C ASP A 103 -4.04 -3.02 -7.90
N GLN A 104 -3.12 -2.24 -7.33
CA GLN A 104 -2.99 -0.80 -7.55
C GLN A 104 -2.73 -0.43 -9.02
N GLU A 105 -2.08 -1.30 -9.81
CA GLU A 105 -1.87 -1.04 -11.24
C GLU A 105 -3.15 -1.18 -12.07
N VAL A 106 -4.23 -1.75 -11.48
CA VAL A 106 -5.57 -1.86 -12.07
C VAL A 106 -6.63 -1.52 -11.01
N PRO A 107 -6.60 -0.28 -10.45
CA PRO A 107 -7.29 0.06 -9.22
C PRO A 107 -8.83 -0.03 -9.29
N GLN A 108 -9.38 0.09 -10.50
CA GLN A 108 -10.83 0.06 -10.73
C GLN A 108 -11.43 -1.34 -10.74
N ARG A 109 -10.68 -2.38 -10.40
CA ARG A 109 -11.16 -3.77 -10.43
C ARG A 109 -10.94 -4.45 -9.10
N LEU A 110 -12.01 -5.13 -8.63
CA LEU A 110 -11.95 -6.02 -7.47
C LEU A 110 -12.38 -7.41 -7.92
N TRP A 111 -11.49 -8.39 -7.78
CA TRP A 111 -11.84 -9.79 -7.96
C TRP A 111 -12.43 -10.34 -6.66
N ILE A 112 -13.54 -11.09 -6.79
CA ILE A 112 -14.20 -11.79 -5.68
C ILE A 112 -14.28 -13.27 -6.05
N GLY A 113 -13.52 -14.11 -5.33
CA GLY A 113 -13.52 -15.55 -5.46
C GLY A 113 -14.57 -16.18 -4.56
N HIS A 114 -15.39 -17.07 -5.11
CA HIS A 114 -16.44 -17.79 -4.39
C HIS A 114 -16.16 -19.29 -4.33
N ARG A 115 -16.73 -19.99 -3.31
CA ARG A 115 -16.57 -21.44 -3.18
C ARG A 115 -17.59 -22.22 -4.02
N GLU A 116 -18.83 -21.74 -4.07
CA GLU A 116 -19.97 -22.49 -4.62
C GLU A 116 -20.69 -21.76 -5.78
N GLN A 117 -20.11 -20.69 -6.28
CA GLN A 117 -20.61 -19.94 -7.41
C GLN A 117 -19.44 -19.36 -8.22
N PRO A 118 -19.69 -18.94 -9.48
CA PRO A 118 -18.63 -18.34 -10.30
C PRO A 118 -18.02 -17.12 -9.64
N ASP A 119 -16.72 -16.94 -9.83
CA ASP A 119 -15.99 -15.74 -9.43
C ASP A 119 -16.56 -14.51 -10.12
N ARG A 120 -16.40 -13.36 -9.49
CA ARG A 120 -16.85 -12.07 -10.01
C ARG A 120 -15.68 -11.12 -10.15
N LEU A 121 -15.70 -10.34 -11.21
CA LEU A 121 -14.83 -9.17 -11.35
C LEU A 121 -15.72 -7.94 -11.29
N LEU A 122 -15.65 -7.20 -10.18
CA LEU A 122 -16.36 -5.94 -10.04
C LEU A 122 -15.52 -4.84 -10.68
N SER A 123 -16.18 -4.01 -11.48
CA SER A 123 -15.68 -2.70 -11.88
C SER A 123 -16.22 -1.65 -10.93
N ASP A 124 -15.50 -0.58 -10.72
CA ASP A 124 -15.99 0.56 -9.98
C ASP A 124 -17.21 1.18 -10.69
N ASP A 125 -18.24 1.38 -9.93
CA ASP A 125 -19.43 2.11 -10.34
C ASP A 125 -19.96 2.90 -9.13
N PRO A 126 -19.78 4.24 -9.11
CA PRO A 126 -20.20 5.07 -8.00
C PRO A 126 -21.68 4.93 -7.63
N SER A 127 -22.53 4.59 -8.60
CA SER A 127 -23.97 4.40 -8.35
C SER A 127 -24.30 3.16 -7.51
N LEU A 128 -23.35 2.22 -7.41
CA LEU A 128 -23.46 0.97 -6.66
C LEU A 128 -22.70 1.00 -5.33
N LEU A 129 -21.98 2.09 -5.04
CA LEU A 129 -21.26 2.22 -3.78
C LEU A 129 -22.21 2.38 -2.59
N ARG A 130 -21.77 1.87 -1.45
CA ARG A 130 -22.46 2.12 -0.19
C ARG A 130 -22.43 3.61 0.16
N PRO A 131 -23.47 4.15 0.79
CA PRO A 131 -23.52 5.58 1.16
C PRO A 131 -22.31 6.04 1.98
N GLU A 132 -21.75 5.15 2.82
CA GLU A 132 -20.65 5.45 3.71
C GLU A 132 -19.33 5.72 2.98
N ILE A 133 -19.21 5.29 1.72
CA ILE A 133 -17.99 5.45 0.89
C ILE A 133 -18.28 6.20 -0.43
N ALA A 134 -19.52 6.60 -0.67
CA ALA A 134 -19.93 7.26 -1.91
C ALA A 134 -19.19 8.59 -2.17
N ASP A 135 -18.76 9.29 -1.10
CA ASP A 135 -17.97 10.51 -1.18
C ASP A 135 -16.50 10.30 -1.62
N SER A 136 -16.08 9.05 -1.75
CA SER A 136 -14.73 8.69 -2.22
C SER A 136 -14.63 8.50 -3.73
N ALA A 137 -15.76 8.48 -4.46
CA ALA A 137 -15.82 8.38 -5.91
C ALA A 137 -16.43 9.65 -6.52
N HIS A 138 -15.85 10.16 -7.58
CA HIS A 138 -16.16 11.49 -8.12
C HIS A 138 -16.56 11.49 -9.59
N TYR A 139 -16.28 10.40 -10.31
CA TYR A 139 -16.57 10.31 -11.74
C TYR A 139 -17.59 9.21 -12.03
N PRO A 140 -18.37 9.33 -13.13
CA PRO A 140 -19.27 8.27 -13.56
C PRO A 140 -18.53 6.95 -13.83
N GLY A 141 -19.24 5.83 -13.69
CA GLY A 141 -18.70 4.51 -14.03
C GLY A 141 -18.02 4.48 -15.41
N GLY A 142 -16.91 3.75 -15.51
CA GLY A 142 -16.07 3.71 -16.71
C GLY A 142 -15.02 4.82 -16.84
N HIS A 143 -14.99 5.76 -15.91
CA HIS A 143 -13.91 6.75 -15.80
C HIS A 143 -12.94 6.31 -14.69
N ILE A 144 -11.66 6.21 -15.02
CA ILE A 144 -10.66 5.68 -14.09
C ILE A 144 -10.30 6.72 -13.04
N GLU A 145 -10.51 6.39 -11.78
CA GLU A 145 -9.93 7.07 -10.62
C GLU A 145 -8.66 6.33 -10.17
N GLY A 146 -7.70 7.05 -9.59
CA GLY A 146 -6.44 6.45 -9.20
C GLY A 146 -5.73 7.21 -8.10
N TRP A 147 -4.40 7.15 -8.09
CA TRP A 147 -3.56 7.71 -7.06
C TRP A 147 -3.84 9.20 -6.72
N PRO A 148 -4.04 10.11 -7.71
CA PRO A 148 -4.35 11.51 -7.40
C PRO A 148 -5.68 11.67 -6.65
N ASP A 149 -6.69 10.84 -7.00
CA ASP A 149 -8.02 10.90 -6.37
C ASP A 149 -7.97 10.33 -4.97
N ALA A 150 -7.25 9.24 -4.73
CA ALA A 150 -7.03 8.69 -3.39
C ALA A 150 -6.36 9.72 -2.48
N PHE A 151 -5.33 10.42 -2.97
CA PHE A 151 -4.64 11.46 -2.21
C PHE A 151 -5.56 12.66 -1.92
N LYS A 152 -6.34 13.11 -2.91
CA LYS A 152 -7.36 14.15 -2.75
C LYS A 152 -8.39 13.77 -1.66
N ASN A 153 -8.87 12.53 -1.69
CA ASN A 153 -9.84 12.04 -0.72
C ASN A 153 -9.26 12.02 0.70
N MET A 154 -8.05 11.48 0.86
CA MET A 154 -7.35 11.49 2.14
C MET A 154 -7.22 12.91 2.73
N MET A 155 -6.76 13.87 1.91
CA MET A 155 -6.65 15.28 2.32
C MET A 155 -8.02 15.90 2.64
N GLY A 156 -9.05 15.56 1.86
CA GLY A 156 -10.44 15.98 2.13
C GLY A 156 -10.92 15.54 3.50
N HIS A 157 -10.74 14.28 3.85
CA HIS A 157 -11.13 13.73 5.16
C HIS A 157 -10.32 14.34 6.30
N PHE A 158 -9.01 14.54 6.11
CA PHE A 158 -8.17 15.24 7.09
C PHE A 158 -8.69 16.66 7.37
N TYR A 159 -8.92 17.46 6.33
CA TYR A 159 -9.43 18.82 6.53
C TYR A 159 -10.88 18.88 7.04
N GLN A 160 -11.70 17.87 6.80
CA GLN A 160 -13.01 17.75 7.46
C GLN A 160 -12.85 17.61 8.97
N ALA A 161 -11.93 16.75 9.43
CA ALA A 161 -11.63 16.60 10.85
C ALA A 161 -11.09 17.91 11.48
N VAL A 162 -10.19 18.61 10.77
CA VAL A 162 -9.66 19.92 11.21
C VAL A 162 -10.79 20.93 11.38
N ARG A 163 -11.72 21.06 10.41
CA ARG A 163 -12.86 21.97 10.50
C ARG A 163 -13.83 21.61 11.63
N ALA A 164 -14.01 20.32 11.88
CA ALA A 164 -14.86 19.84 12.96
C ALA A 164 -14.21 20.04 14.35
N GLY A 165 -12.92 20.37 14.42
CA GLY A 165 -12.17 20.48 15.67
C GLY A 165 -12.12 19.17 16.47
N LYS A 166 -12.34 18.03 15.82
CA LYS A 166 -12.43 16.73 16.48
C LYS A 166 -11.78 15.63 15.62
N MET A 167 -10.86 14.90 16.22
CA MET A 167 -10.27 13.70 15.61
C MET A 167 -11.30 12.55 15.60
N PRO A 168 -11.59 11.92 14.45
CA PRO A 168 -12.39 10.71 14.42
C PRO A 168 -11.71 9.57 15.18
N ALA A 169 -12.49 8.63 15.70
CA ALA A 169 -11.96 7.40 16.29
C ALA A 169 -11.14 6.61 15.26
N ALA A 170 -10.13 5.85 15.69
CA ALA A 170 -9.20 5.12 14.81
C ALA A 170 -9.93 4.28 13.74
N GLY A 171 -10.95 3.51 14.13
CA GLY A 171 -11.74 2.69 13.19
C GLY A 171 -12.68 3.46 12.25
N ALA A 172 -12.83 4.79 12.43
CA ALA A 172 -13.64 5.67 11.58
C ALA A 172 -12.81 6.67 10.79
N ARG A 173 -11.50 6.72 11.01
CA ARG A 173 -10.59 7.59 10.25
C ARG A 173 -10.40 7.06 8.84
N ARG A 174 -10.37 7.95 7.87
CA ARG A 174 -10.05 7.67 6.47
C ARG A 174 -8.73 8.34 6.05
N PHE A 175 -7.88 8.63 7.02
CA PHE A 175 -6.52 9.14 6.85
C PHE A 175 -5.66 8.61 7.98
N ALA A 176 -4.39 8.36 7.70
CA ALA A 176 -3.44 7.91 8.72
C ALA A 176 -3.11 9.06 9.71
N ALA A 177 -2.97 8.72 10.97
CA ALA A 177 -2.50 9.62 12.02
C ALA A 177 -1.14 9.14 12.55
N PHE A 178 -0.54 9.88 13.49
CA PHE A 178 0.79 9.56 14.02
C PHE A 178 0.85 8.23 14.77
N ASP A 179 -0.23 7.81 15.39
CA ASP A 179 -0.35 6.49 16.02
C ASP A 179 -0.29 5.34 14.99
N ASP A 180 -0.98 5.49 13.85
CA ASP A 180 -0.91 4.51 12.74
C ASP A 180 0.53 4.44 12.17
N GLY A 181 1.15 5.60 11.97
CA GLY A 181 2.54 5.69 11.53
C GLY A 181 3.53 5.07 12.52
N ALA A 182 3.36 5.28 13.82
CA ALA A 182 4.21 4.70 14.85
C ALA A 182 4.09 3.15 14.86
N ASP A 183 2.89 2.62 14.76
CA ASP A 183 2.65 1.17 14.68
C ASP A 183 3.39 0.55 13.49
N VAL A 184 3.25 1.16 12.31
CA VAL A 184 3.95 0.69 11.11
C VAL A 184 5.46 0.72 11.28
N MET A 185 6.01 1.76 11.93
CA MET A 185 7.45 1.84 12.20
C MET A 185 7.93 0.74 13.15
N TYR A 186 7.14 0.37 14.18
CA TYR A 186 7.45 -0.78 15.04
C TYR A 186 7.46 -2.11 14.25
N ILE A 187 6.50 -2.28 13.33
CA ILE A 187 6.46 -3.48 12.48
C ILE A 187 7.71 -3.54 11.59
N ILE A 188 8.08 -2.44 10.93
CA ILE A 188 9.28 -2.39 10.09
C ILE A 188 10.55 -2.64 10.90
N GLU A 189 10.67 -2.07 12.09
CA GLU A 189 11.81 -2.32 12.97
C GLU A 189 11.89 -3.81 13.37
N ALA A 190 10.75 -4.45 13.66
CA ALA A 190 10.69 -5.88 13.95
C ALA A 190 11.09 -6.74 12.74
N ILE A 191 10.66 -6.38 11.53
CA ILE A 191 11.05 -7.03 10.27
C ILE A 191 12.55 -6.98 10.06
N VAL A 192 13.17 -5.82 10.27
CA VAL A 192 14.62 -5.65 10.08
C VAL A 192 15.41 -6.43 11.13
N LYS A 193 14.87 -6.69 12.31
CA LYS A 193 15.52 -7.41 13.42
C LYS A 193 15.28 -8.92 13.41
N SER A 194 14.30 -9.40 12.65
CA SER A 194 13.95 -10.83 12.64
C SER A 194 14.86 -11.63 11.75
#